data_455d08f415bc31ba1649adb445d76a18
#
_entry.id   455d08f415bc31ba1649adb445d76a18
#
_cell.length_a   1.000
_cell.length_b   1.000
_cell.length_c   1.000
_cell.angle_alpha   90.00
_cell.angle_beta   90.00
_cell.angle_gamma   90.00
#
_symmetry.space_group_name_H-M   'P 1'
#
loop_
_entity.id
_entity.type
_entity.pdbx_description
1 polymer ?
#
loop_
_entity_poly.entity_id
_entity_poly.type
_entity_poly.pdbx_seq_one_letter_code
_entity_poly.pdbx_strand_id
1 'polypeptide(L)' 'MTKFEELRTNAGLTITQLSIEARVSRATIEKIEKNQAVRAPLAARACTALSKHLGYQVTYQELGIKTVR' A
#
# COMPACT_ATOMS: atom_id res chain seq x y z
N MET A 1 11.16 -7.40 -5.09
CA MET A 1 10.24 -6.95 -4.04
C MET A 1 10.08 -5.43 -4.15
N THR A 2 8.85 -4.94 -4.15
CA THR A 2 8.61 -3.50 -4.20
C THR A 2 8.88 -2.86 -2.84
N LYS A 3 9.12 -1.56 -2.85
CA LYS A 3 9.31 -0.82 -1.60
C LYS A 3 8.08 -0.92 -0.70
N PHE A 4 6.89 -0.90 -1.29
CA PHE A 4 5.65 -1.05 -0.53
C PHE A 4 5.61 -2.41 0.18
N GLU A 5 5.95 -3.47 -0.52
CA GLU A 5 5.95 -4.81 0.07
C GLU A 5 6.97 -4.92 1.20
N GLU A 6 8.15 -4.31 1.03
CA GLU A 6 9.16 -4.30 2.09
C GLU A 6 8.63 -3.61 3.34
N LEU A 7 8.03 -2.45 3.18
CA LEU A 7 7.51 -1.68 4.32
C LEU A 7 6.38 -2.43 5.01
N ARG A 8 5.47 -3.05 4.23
CA ARG A 8 4.39 -3.85 4.79
C ARG A 8 4.94 -5.02 5.60
N THR A 9 5.87 -5.75 5.01
CA THR A 9 6.46 -6.92 5.66
C THR A 9 7.20 -6.51 6.94
N ASN A 10 7.96 -5.44 6.87
CA ASN A 10 8.70 -4.95 8.04
C ASN A 10 7.78 -4.44 9.14
N ALA A 11 6.58 -3.98 8.79
CA ALA A 11 5.59 -3.55 9.76
C ALA A 11 4.84 -4.74 10.39
N GLY A 12 5.09 -5.96 9.92
CA GLY A 12 4.43 -7.15 10.44
C GLY A 12 3.01 -7.33 9.97
N LEU A 13 2.64 -6.72 8.85
CA LEU A 13 1.28 -6.78 8.32
C LEU A 13 1.16 -7.79 7.18
N THR A 14 0.07 -8.57 7.22
CA THR A 14 -0.30 -9.40 6.08
C THR A 14 -1.06 -8.54 5.06
N ILE A 15 -1.18 -9.05 3.84
CA ILE A 15 -1.99 -8.38 2.81
C ILE A 15 -3.43 -8.21 3.32
N THR A 16 -4.00 -9.23 3.94
CA THR A 16 -5.37 -9.19 4.46
C THR A 16 -5.51 -8.09 5.52
N GLN A 17 -4.59 -8.05 6.48
CA GLN A 17 -4.65 -7.05 7.54
C GLN A 17 -4.60 -5.63 6.98
N LEU A 18 -3.67 -5.39 6.06
CA LEU A 18 -3.53 -4.07 5.48
C LEU A 18 -4.76 -3.68 4.64
N SER A 19 -5.31 -4.64 3.89
CA SER A 19 -6.50 -4.36 3.08
C SER A 19 -7.68 -3.94 3.94
N ILE A 20 -7.88 -4.60 5.06
CA ILE A 20 -8.97 -4.26 5.99
C ILE A 20 -8.76 -2.85 6.56
N GLU A 21 -7.57 -2.54 7.04
CA GLU A 21 -7.29 -1.24 7.62
C GLU A 21 -7.38 -0.12 6.59
N ALA A 22 -6.91 -0.38 5.38
CA ALA A 22 -6.93 0.62 4.32
C ALA A 22 -8.30 0.73 3.65
N ARG A 23 -9.20 -0.20 3.93
CA ARG A 23 -10.53 -0.27 3.30
C ARG A 23 -10.42 -0.40 1.78
N VAL A 24 -9.52 -1.24 1.32
CA VAL A 24 -9.35 -1.58 -0.08
C VAL A 24 -9.37 -3.09 -0.21
N SER A 25 -9.57 -3.59 -1.42
CA SER A 25 -9.58 -5.04 -1.62
C SER A 25 -8.16 -5.60 -1.52
N ARG A 26 -8.07 -6.90 -1.21
CA ARG A 26 -6.79 -7.60 -1.22
C ARG A 26 -6.15 -7.53 -2.61
N ALA A 27 -6.97 -7.63 -3.65
CA ALA A 27 -6.48 -7.52 -5.03
C ALA A 27 -5.78 -6.18 -5.27
N THR A 28 -6.28 -5.10 -4.68
CA THR A 28 -5.65 -3.79 -4.80
C THR A 28 -4.25 -3.79 -4.20
N ILE A 29 -4.11 -4.36 -2.99
CA ILE A 29 -2.80 -4.46 -2.35
C ILE A 29 -1.86 -5.33 -3.19
N GLU A 30 -2.35 -6.46 -3.70
CA GLU A 30 -1.54 -7.34 -4.54
C GLU A 30 -1.07 -6.64 -5.82
N LYS A 31 -1.94 -5.84 -6.45
CA LYS A 31 -1.56 -5.08 -7.64
C LYS A 31 -0.45 -4.08 -7.33
N ILE A 32 -0.56 -3.40 -6.19
CA ILE A 32 0.48 -2.45 -5.78
C ILE A 32 1.81 -3.19 -5.65
N GLU A 33 1.81 -4.36 -5.02
CA GLU A 33 3.04 -5.12 -4.78
C GLU A 33 3.61 -5.77 -6.04
N LYS A 34 2.76 -5.98 -7.04
CA LYS A 34 3.19 -6.50 -8.35
C LYS A 34 3.53 -5.37 -9.33
N ASN A 35 3.58 -4.15 -8.84
CA ASN A 35 3.90 -2.98 -9.65
C ASN A 35 2.87 -2.73 -10.77
N GLN A 36 1.61 -3.07 -10.51
CA GLN A 36 0.51 -2.84 -11.42
C GLN A 36 -0.24 -1.58 -11.02
N ALA A 37 -0.85 -0.92 -11.99
CA ALA A 37 -1.53 0.35 -11.75
C ALA A 37 -2.82 0.16 -10.95
N VAL A 38 -3.05 1.06 -9.99
CA VAL A 38 -4.29 1.13 -9.21
C VAL A 38 -4.78 2.57 -9.21
N ARG A 39 -6.02 2.78 -8.81
CA ARG A 39 -6.56 4.15 -8.72
C ARG A 39 -5.84 4.91 -7.60
N ALA A 40 -5.52 6.18 -7.87
CA ALA A 40 -4.77 7.00 -6.92
C ALA A 40 -5.40 7.06 -5.52
N PRO A 41 -6.74 7.22 -5.36
CA PRO A 41 -7.32 7.22 -4.02
C PRO A 41 -7.08 5.91 -3.27
N LEU A 42 -7.08 4.77 -3.96
CA LEU A 42 -6.82 3.48 -3.33
C LEU A 42 -5.36 3.36 -2.90
N ALA A 43 -4.45 3.83 -3.74
CA ALA A 43 -3.02 3.86 -3.38
C ALA A 43 -2.81 4.76 -2.15
N ALA A 44 -3.47 5.90 -2.10
CA ALA A 44 -3.39 6.81 -0.96
C ALA A 44 -3.90 6.16 0.32
N ARG A 45 -5.02 5.45 0.25
CA ARG A 45 -5.57 4.73 1.41
C ARG A 45 -4.61 3.69 1.92
N ALA A 46 -4.01 2.91 1.02
CA ALA A 46 -3.05 1.89 1.40
C ALA A 46 -1.84 2.51 2.09
N CYS A 47 -1.33 3.61 1.57
CA CYS A 47 -0.18 4.29 2.17
C CYS A 47 -0.52 4.92 3.51
N THR A 48 -1.72 5.48 3.66
CA THR A 48 -2.16 6.05 4.94
C THR A 48 -2.23 4.97 6.02
N ALA A 49 -2.81 3.82 5.70
CA ALA A 49 -2.90 2.71 6.65
C ALA A 49 -1.50 2.21 7.03
N LEU A 50 -0.62 2.07 6.04
CA LEU A 50 0.74 1.62 6.28
C LEU A 50 1.51 2.62 7.15
N SER A 51 1.32 3.92 6.92
CA SER A 51 1.98 4.98 7.69
C SER A 51 1.70 4.87 9.19
N LYS A 52 0.47 4.48 9.56
CA LYS A 52 0.10 4.32 10.97
C LYS A 52 0.96 3.27 11.67
N HIS A 53 1.35 2.23 10.96
CA HIS A 53 2.17 1.16 11.53
C HIS A 53 3.65 1.49 11.49
N LEU A 54 4.07 2.37 10.58
CA LEU A 54 5.48 2.73 10.45
C LEU A 54 5.89 3.82 11.43
N GLY A 55 4.94 4.61 11.92
CA GLY A 55 5.24 5.75 12.78
C GLY A 55 5.71 6.98 12.03
N TYR A 56 5.65 6.98 10.70
CA TYR A 56 5.94 8.13 9.86
C TYR A 56 5.13 8.03 8.59
N GLN A 57 4.89 9.15 7.93
CA GLN A 57 4.05 9.20 6.75
C GLN A 57 4.82 8.77 5.50
N VAL A 58 4.20 7.90 4.70
CA VAL A 58 4.68 7.57 3.36
C VAL A 58 3.56 7.88 2.37
N THR A 59 3.94 8.28 1.16
CA THR A 59 2.97 8.59 0.11
C THR A 59 3.17 7.64 -1.05
N TYR A 60 2.13 7.50 -1.88
CA TYR A 60 2.25 6.62 -3.02
C TYR A 60 3.25 7.14 -4.06
N GLN A 61 3.45 8.47 -4.12
CA GLN A 61 4.47 9.05 -5.00
C GLN A 61 5.87 8.65 -4.54
N GLU A 62 6.13 8.74 -3.23
CA GLU A 62 7.43 8.37 -2.67
C GLU A 62 7.76 6.90 -2.92
N LEU A 63 6.76 6.04 -2.86
CA LEU A 63 6.95 4.60 -3.05
C LEU A 63 6.95 4.18 -4.52
N GLY A 64 6.69 5.10 -5.42
CA GLY A 64 6.67 4.80 -6.85
C GLY A 64 5.51 3.91 -7.27
N ILE A 65 4.39 3.98 -6.56
CA ILE A 65 3.22 3.18 -6.90
C ILE A 65 2.60 3.72 -8.18
N LYS A 66 2.36 2.84 -9.14
CA LYS A 66 1.71 3.22 -10.39
C LYS A 66 0.23 3.49 -10.15
N THR A 67 -0.25 4.60 -10.67
CA THR A 67 -1.65 4.97 -10.51
C THR A 67 -2.29 5.26 -11.84
N VAL A 68 -3.62 5.05 -11.89
CA VAL A 68 -4.46 5.41 -13.03
C VAL A 68 -5.49 6.42 -12.54
N ARG A 69 -5.95 7.24 -13.48
CA ARG A 69 -6.97 8.25 -13.17
C ARG A 69 -8.37 7.72 -13.39
#